data_34b903540014f9fd52c3d8b27bb74784
#
_entry.id   34b903540014f9fd52c3d8b27bb74784
#
_cell.length_a   1.000
_cell.length_b   1.000
_cell.length_c   1.000
_cell.angle_alpha   90.00
_cell.angle_beta   90.00
_cell.angle_gamma   90.00
#
_symmetry.space_group_name_H-M   'P 1'
#
loop_
_entity.id
_entity.type
_entity.pdbx_description
1 polymer ?
#
loop_
_entity_poly.entity_id
_entity_poly.type
_entity_poly.pdbx_seq_one_letter_code
_entity_poly.pdbx_strand_id
1 'polypeptide(L)'
;MKLYKIGVIVGCLLLAGGSIKAQSVEDKALQELRADSSARTRFITRATMYGVGFTNVFDTYLSPQEYKGVDFRISRESMRMTKWMNGNVSLQSFFQADLGYTHNRVDNNNTFSGLANWNYGLHYNFPITSNFKLLAGGLIDLNGGFVYNLRNGNNPAQARAYINLDASGMAIWHLKIK
;
A
#
# COMPACT_ATOMS: atom_id res chain seq x y z
N MET A 1 12.70 -3.51 27.11
CA MET A 1 13.71 -3.27 28.16
C MET A 1 15.09 -2.94 27.59
N LYS A 2 15.17 -2.11 26.54
CA LYS A 2 16.43 -1.66 25.89
C LYS A 2 16.58 -0.13 25.78
N LEU A 3 15.57 0.64 26.19
CA LEU A 3 15.60 2.11 26.14
C LEU A 3 16.44 2.76 27.26
N TYR A 4 16.70 2.03 28.37
CA TYR A 4 17.49 2.56 29.50
C TYR A 4 19.01 2.56 29.27
N LYS A 5 19.52 1.84 28.28
CA LYS A 5 20.97 1.79 28.02
C LYS A 5 21.53 2.97 27.23
N ILE A 6 20.66 3.65 26.45
CA ILE A 6 21.10 4.81 25.62
C ILE A 6 21.23 6.08 26.48
N GLY A 7 20.37 6.24 27.49
CA GLY A 7 20.43 7.40 28.39
C GLY A 7 21.63 7.40 29.33
N VAL A 8 22.12 6.22 29.72
CA VAL A 8 23.26 6.09 30.66
C VAL A 8 24.60 6.37 29.97
N ILE A 9 24.73 6.08 28.65
CA ILE A 9 25.99 6.35 27.91
C ILE A 9 26.18 7.85 27.64
N VAL A 10 25.10 8.60 27.43
CA VAL A 10 25.17 10.07 27.23
C VAL A 10 25.50 10.78 28.56
N GLY A 11 25.04 10.28 29.70
CA GLY A 11 25.29 10.86 31.01
C GLY A 11 26.74 10.70 31.50
N CYS A 12 27.42 9.60 31.16
CA CYS A 12 28.81 9.35 31.56
C CYS A 12 29.86 10.09 30.74
N LEU A 13 29.54 10.55 29.54
CA LEU A 13 30.44 11.31 28.69
C LEU A 13 30.54 12.80 29.04
N LEU A 14 29.60 13.33 29.82
CA LEU A 14 29.59 14.73 30.29
C LEU A 14 30.47 15.02 31.51
N LEU A 15 31.02 13.98 32.15
CA LEU A 15 31.87 14.13 33.35
C LEU A 15 33.39 13.99 33.11
N ALA A 16 33.81 13.63 31.90
CA ALA A 16 35.21 13.56 31.55
C ALA A 16 35.58 14.82 30.70
N GLY A 17 36.21 15.81 31.33
CA GLY A 17 36.63 17.10 30.72
C GLY A 17 37.49 16.95 29.45
N GLY A 18 36.84 16.97 28.29
CA GLY A 18 37.48 16.97 26.98
C GLY A 18 36.54 17.53 25.94
N SER A 19 36.23 18.84 26.01
CA SER A 19 35.16 19.49 25.25
C SER A 19 35.33 19.49 23.72
N ILE A 20 36.49 19.21 23.15
CA ILE A 20 36.71 19.32 21.71
C ILE A 20 36.50 17.99 20.96
N LYS A 21 36.81 16.85 21.60
CA LYS A 21 36.61 15.54 20.97
C LYS A 21 35.14 15.04 21.06
N ALA A 22 34.44 15.42 22.09
CA ALA A 22 33.02 15.04 22.28
C ALA A 22 32.15 15.72 21.20
N GLN A 23 32.34 16.98 20.91
CA GLN A 23 31.61 17.74 19.89
C GLN A 23 31.76 17.14 18.49
N SER A 24 32.98 16.72 18.11
CA SER A 24 33.24 16.14 16.79
C SER A 24 32.61 14.73 16.60
N VAL A 25 32.45 13.98 17.68
CA VAL A 25 31.79 12.67 17.65
C VAL A 25 30.28 12.84 17.57
N GLU A 26 29.73 13.80 18.32
CA GLU A 26 28.30 14.13 18.29
C GLU A 26 27.89 14.69 16.93
N ASP A 27 28.69 15.58 16.32
CA ASP A 27 28.45 16.11 14.99
C ASP A 27 28.51 15.03 13.91
N LYS A 28 29.43 14.08 14.00
CA LYS A 28 29.48 12.92 13.08
C LYS A 28 28.27 12.01 13.26
N ALA A 29 27.88 11.68 14.48
CA ALA A 29 26.71 10.87 14.74
C ALA A 29 25.41 11.56 14.23
N LEU A 30 25.30 12.87 14.42
CA LEU A 30 24.20 13.66 13.88
C LEU A 30 24.20 13.71 12.35
N GLN A 31 25.37 13.80 11.71
CA GLN A 31 25.49 13.74 10.27
C GLN A 31 25.13 12.38 9.71
N GLU A 32 25.54 11.29 10.35
CA GLU A 32 25.16 9.92 9.96
C GLU A 32 23.65 9.69 10.10
N LEU A 33 23.04 10.16 11.21
CA LEU A 33 21.60 10.08 11.41
C LEU A 33 20.82 10.91 10.38
N ARG A 34 21.33 12.11 10.02
CA ARG A 34 20.75 12.95 8.97
C ARG A 34 20.91 12.33 7.58
N ALA A 35 22.05 11.73 7.28
CA ALA A 35 22.32 11.04 6.02
C ALA A 35 21.42 9.79 5.89
N ASP A 36 21.26 8.98 6.95
CA ASP A 36 20.38 7.82 6.97
C ASP A 36 18.90 8.24 6.81
N SER A 37 18.49 9.29 7.54
CA SER A 37 17.13 9.86 7.39
C SER A 37 16.89 10.41 5.98
N SER A 38 17.88 11.07 5.36
CA SER A 38 17.77 11.58 3.99
C SER A 38 17.76 10.46 2.95
N ALA A 39 18.49 9.36 3.18
CA ALA A 39 18.47 8.18 2.32
C ALA A 39 17.13 7.47 2.42
N ARG A 40 16.56 7.33 3.61
CA ARG A 40 15.23 6.73 3.84
C ARG A 40 14.12 7.49 3.13
N THR A 41 14.16 8.83 3.12
CA THR A 41 13.15 9.66 2.45
C THR A 41 13.18 9.58 0.93
N ARG A 42 14.27 9.08 0.34
CA ARG A 42 14.44 8.89 -1.11
C ARG A 42 13.95 7.53 -1.60
N PHE A 43 13.69 6.59 -0.69
CA PHE A 43 13.27 5.25 -1.10
C PHE A 43 11.82 5.27 -1.62
N ILE A 44 11.67 5.01 -2.92
CA ILE A 44 10.38 4.89 -3.61
C ILE A 44 10.36 3.54 -4.29
N THR A 45 9.39 2.70 -3.89
CA THR A 45 9.06 1.45 -4.59
C THR A 45 7.87 1.68 -5.48
N ARG A 46 7.92 1.23 -6.73
CA ARG A 46 6.82 1.28 -7.68
C ARG A 46 6.69 -0.05 -8.40
N ALA A 47 5.46 -0.48 -8.58
CA ALA A 47 5.13 -1.66 -9.38
C ALA A 47 3.91 -1.34 -10.25
N THR A 48 3.91 -1.87 -11.48
CA THR A 48 2.73 -1.90 -12.35
C THR A 48 2.53 -3.35 -12.76
N MET A 49 1.32 -3.83 -12.59
CA MET A 49 0.95 -5.23 -12.85
C MET A 49 -0.22 -5.25 -13.83
N TYR A 50 -0.17 -6.21 -14.73
CA TYR A 50 -1.23 -6.52 -15.68
C TYR A 50 -1.68 -7.95 -15.43
N GLY A 51 -2.98 -8.18 -15.44
CA GLY A 51 -3.56 -9.49 -15.22
C GLY A 51 -4.71 -9.77 -16.18
N VAL A 52 -4.87 -11.04 -16.50
CA VAL A 52 -6.05 -11.57 -17.17
C VAL A 52 -6.58 -12.69 -16.29
N GLY A 53 -7.88 -12.70 -16.03
CA GLY A 53 -8.50 -13.64 -15.13
C GLY A 53 -9.88 -14.08 -15.59
N PHE A 54 -10.50 -14.93 -14.78
CA PHE A 54 -11.89 -15.31 -14.92
C PHE A 54 -12.70 -14.57 -13.87
N THR A 55 -13.83 -14.00 -14.29
CA THR A 55 -14.72 -13.26 -13.42
C THR A 55 -16.13 -13.86 -13.44
N ASN A 56 -16.81 -13.70 -12.32
CA ASN A 56 -18.16 -14.10 -12.13
C ASN A 56 -18.96 -12.92 -11.59
N VAL A 57 -20.00 -12.53 -12.30
CA VAL A 57 -20.88 -11.42 -11.95
C VAL A 57 -22.26 -11.97 -11.62
N PHE A 58 -22.71 -11.70 -10.40
CA PHE A 58 -24.08 -11.98 -9.97
C PHE A 58 -24.67 -10.69 -9.38
N ASP A 59 -25.54 -10.07 -10.13
CA ASP A 59 -26.22 -8.84 -9.74
C ASP A 59 -27.73 -8.99 -9.93
N THR A 60 -28.42 -9.28 -8.83
CA THR A 60 -29.86 -9.54 -8.82
C THR A 60 -30.72 -8.35 -9.24
N TYR A 61 -30.16 -7.12 -9.19
CA TYR A 61 -30.83 -5.92 -9.68
C TYR A 61 -30.90 -5.89 -11.22
N LEU A 62 -29.84 -6.34 -11.89
CA LEU A 62 -29.74 -6.36 -13.34
C LEU A 62 -30.31 -7.66 -13.95
N SER A 63 -30.08 -8.79 -13.28
CA SER A 63 -30.52 -10.11 -13.74
C SER A 63 -30.47 -11.13 -12.61
N PRO A 64 -31.43 -12.06 -12.52
CA PRO A 64 -31.39 -13.18 -11.58
C PRO A 64 -30.38 -14.27 -11.99
N GLN A 65 -29.67 -14.09 -13.11
CA GLN A 65 -28.71 -15.06 -13.65
C GLN A 65 -27.28 -14.71 -13.28
N GLU A 66 -26.45 -15.74 -13.16
CA GLU A 66 -25.01 -15.63 -13.01
C GLU A 66 -24.34 -15.48 -14.38
N TYR A 67 -23.38 -14.56 -14.47
CA TYR A 67 -22.60 -14.29 -15.68
C TYR A 67 -21.15 -14.63 -15.44
N LYS A 68 -20.55 -15.45 -16.30
CA LYS A 68 -19.14 -15.87 -16.24
C LYS A 68 -18.38 -15.41 -17.48
N GLY A 69 -17.14 -15.06 -17.30
CA GLY A 69 -16.33 -14.63 -18.42
C GLY A 69 -14.92 -14.26 -18.02
N VAL A 70 -14.35 -13.34 -18.76
CA VAL A 70 -12.97 -12.90 -18.58
C VAL A 70 -12.90 -11.49 -18.07
N ASP A 71 -11.84 -11.18 -17.31
CA ASP A 71 -11.50 -9.85 -16.90
C ASP A 71 -10.05 -9.51 -17.25
N PHE A 72 -9.83 -8.23 -17.52
CA PHE A 72 -8.52 -7.63 -17.64
C PHE A 72 -8.32 -6.66 -16.49
N ARG A 73 -7.14 -6.77 -15.84
CA ARG A 73 -6.78 -5.99 -14.67
C ARG A 73 -5.49 -5.23 -14.91
N ILE A 74 -5.48 -3.97 -14.52
CA ILE A 74 -4.27 -3.17 -14.35
C ILE A 74 -4.19 -2.71 -12.91
N SER A 75 -3.02 -2.86 -12.28
CA SER A 75 -2.77 -2.36 -10.93
C SER A 75 -1.46 -1.59 -10.90
N ARG A 76 -1.44 -0.52 -10.12
CA ARG A 76 -0.24 0.28 -9.89
C ARG A 76 -0.08 0.57 -8.42
N GLU A 77 1.04 0.15 -7.87
CA GLU A 77 1.44 0.43 -6.50
C GLU A 77 2.59 1.44 -6.46
N SER A 78 2.57 2.31 -5.48
CA SER A 78 3.66 3.20 -5.14
C SER A 78 3.75 3.31 -3.63
N MET A 79 4.92 3.03 -3.08
CA MET A 79 5.22 3.25 -1.66
C MET A 79 6.45 4.14 -1.54
N ARG A 80 6.37 5.17 -0.71
CA ARG A 80 7.48 6.10 -0.43
C ARG A 80 7.61 6.36 1.06
N MET A 81 8.84 6.51 1.51
CA MET A 81 9.11 6.99 2.87
C MET A 81 8.78 8.48 2.98
N THR A 82 8.24 8.89 4.10
CA THR A 82 8.00 10.30 4.45
C THR A 82 9.04 10.79 5.46
N LYS A 83 9.07 12.09 5.73
CA LYS A 83 9.87 12.67 6.82
C LYS A 83 9.21 12.56 8.19
N TRP A 84 7.96 12.09 8.25
CA TRP A 84 7.20 12.03 9.48
C TRP A 84 7.78 10.98 10.44
N MET A 85 7.73 11.28 11.73
CA MET A 85 8.23 10.43 12.82
C MET A 85 9.67 9.94 12.56
N ASN A 86 10.58 10.88 12.25
CA ASN A 86 11.99 10.60 11.95
C ASN A 86 12.20 9.64 10.76
N GLY A 87 11.32 9.71 9.76
CA GLY A 87 11.41 8.85 8.58
C GLY A 87 10.88 7.43 8.78
N ASN A 88 10.12 7.17 9.85
CA ASN A 88 9.53 5.85 10.12
C ASN A 88 8.12 5.68 9.54
N VAL A 89 7.58 6.68 8.85
CA VAL A 89 6.27 6.59 8.22
C VAL A 89 6.42 6.50 6.72
N SER A 90 5.78 5.51 6.11
CA SER A 90 5.64 5.38 4.65
C SER A 90 4.22 5.72 4.21
N LEU A 91 4.14 6.29 3.01
CA LEU A 91 2.90 6.57 2.30
C LEU A 91 2.74 5.54 1.19
N GLN A 92 1.59 4.88 1.15
CA GLN A 92 1.22 3.94 0.08
C GLN A 92 0.08 4.51 -0.75
N SER A 93 0.16 4.30 -2.06
CA SER A 93 -0.93 4.49 -3.01
C SER A 93 -1.01 3.24 -3.87
N PHE A 94 -2.15 2.58 -3.88
CA PHE A 94 -2.44 1.43 -4.71
C PHE A 94 -3.70 1.71 -5.51
N PHE A 95 -3.58 1.69 -6.82
CA PHE A 95 -4.68 1.84 -7.76
C PHE A 95 -4.87 0.54 -8.54
N GLN A 96 -6.11 0.14 -8.72
CA GLN A 96 -6.50 -1.01 -9.53
C GLN A 96 -7.71 -0.65 -10.38
N ALA A 97 -7.70 -1.10 -11.63
CA ALA A 97 -8.86 -1.05 -12.50
C ALA A 97 -9.06 -2.41 -13.17
N ASP A 98 -10.31 -2.84 -13.24
CA ASP A 98 -10.74 -4.10 -13.82
C ASP A 98 -11.80 -3.82 -14.89
N LEU A 99 -11.69 -4.52 -16.03
CA LEU A 99 -12.69 -4.52 -17.09
C LEU A 99 -13.09 -5.97 -17.37
N GLY A 100 -14.35 -6.29 -17.18
CA GLY A 100 -14.89 -7.63 -17.34
C GLY A 100 -15.91 -7.72 -18.47
N TYR A 101 -15.83 -8.80 -19.23
CA TYR A 101 -16.86 -9.19 -20.20
C TYR A 101 -17.32 -10.59 -19.89
N THR A 102 -18.62 -10.75 -19.61
CA THR A 102 -19.20 -12.00 -19.13
C THR A 102 -20.49 -12.34 -19.87
N HIS A 103 -20.83 -13.62 -19.93
CA HIS A 103 -22.05 -14.15 -20.54
C HIS A 103 -22.79 -15.05 -19.56
N ASN A 104 -24.09 -15.19 -19.74
CA ASN A 104 -24.90 -16.10 -18.97
C ASN A 104 -24.71 -17.54 -19.45
N ARG A 105 -25.23 -18.54 -18.67
CA ARG A 105 -25.04 -19.96 -18.93
C ARG A 105 -25.54 -20.42 -20.32
N VAL A 106 -26.59 -19.78 -20.85
CA VAL A 106 -27.19 -20.14 -22.16
C VAL A 106 -26.60 -19.33 -23.31
N ASP A 107 -25.61 -18.48 -23.04
CA ASP A 107 -24.91 -17.63 -24.00
C ASP A 107 -25.82 -16.74 -24.88
N ASN A 108 -26.92 -16.28 -24.27
CA ASN A 108 -27.87 -15.42 -24.96
C ASN A 108 -27.95 -14.00 -24.39
N ASN A 109 -27.15 -13.70 -23.36
CA ASN A 109 -27.06 -12.38 -22.76
C ASN A 109 -25.67 -12.13 -22.19
N ASN A 110 -25.15 -10.92 -22.37
CA ASN A 110 -23.82 -10.53 -21.97
C ASN A 110 -23.87 -9.35 -21.00
N THR A 111 -22.84 -9.24 -20.16
CA THR A 111 -22.61 -8.07 -19.32
C THR A 111 -21.21 -7.56 -19.52
N PHE A 112 -21.09 -6.23 -19.46
CA PHE A 112 -19.83 -5.52 -19.41
C PHE A 112 -19.71 -4.85 -18.03
N SER A 113 -18.57 -5.01 -17.36
CA SER A 113 -18.32 -4.43 -16.05
C SER A 113 -17.01 -3.67 -16.01
N GLY A 114 -16.99 -2.58 -15.25
CA GLY A 114 -15.78 -1.85 -14.94
C GLY A 114 -15.73 -1.58 -13.46
N LEU A 115 -14.57 -1.77 -12.85
CA LEU A 115 -14.33 -1.53 -11.43
C LEU A 115 -13.02 -0.79 -11.26
N ALA A 116 -13.02 0.27 -10.45
CA ALA A 116 -11.82 0.98 -10.07
C ALA A 116 -11.74 1.05 -8.54
N ASN A 117 -10.56 0.79 -8.02
CA ASN A 117 -10.26 0.84 -6.60
C ASN A 117 -8.99 1.68 -6.39
N TRP A 118 -9.00 2.56 -5.42
CA TRP A 118 -7.84 3.34 -5.03
C TRP A 118 -7.67 3.35 -3.52
N ASN A 119 -6.62 2.68 -3.05
CA ASN A 119 -6.20 2.66 -1.67
C ASN A 119 -5.10 3.69 -1.45
N TYR A 120 -5.26 4.53 -0.44
CA TYR A 120 -4.30 5.56 -0.08
C TYR A 120 -4.15 5.66 1.42
N GLY A 121 -2.93 5.53 1.94
CA GLY A 121 -2.73 5.56 3.37
C GLY A 121 -1.30 5.55 3.84
N LEU A 122 -1.16 5.43 5.15
CA LEU A 122 0.08 5.57 5.88
C LEU A 122 0.37 4.31 6.69
N HIS A 123 1.66 3.96 6.76
CA HIS A 123 2.15 2.86 7.58
C HIS A 123 3.32 3.32 8.43
N TYR A 124 3.29 2.99 9.70
CA TYR A 124 4.44 3.08 10.57
C TYR A 124 5.33 1.85 10.38
N ASN A 125 6.63 2.06 10.19
CA ASN A 125 7.61 1.02 9.92
C ASN A 125 8.31 0.63 11.21
N PHE A 126 8.20 -0.65 11.60
CA PHE A 126 8.87 -1.27 12.74
C PHE A 126 10.05 -2.09 12.21
N PRO A 127 11.29 -1.58 12.25
CA PRO A 127 12.47 -2.35 11.90
C PRO A 127 12.74 -3.39 12.98
N ILE A 128 12.56 -4.67 12.65
CA ILE A 128 12.79 -5.79 13.57
C ILE A 128 14.24 -6.26 13.48
N THR A 129 14.74 -6.42 12.25
CA THR A 129 16.15 -6.74 11.95
C THR A 129 16.62 -5.90 10.76
N SER A 130 17.92 -6.01 10.40
CA SER A 130 18.46 -5.35 9.20
C SER A 130 17.76 -5.75 7.91
N ASN A 131 17.18 -6.96 7.85
CA ASN A 131 16.56 -7.53 6.66
C ASN A 131 15.05 -7.71 6.77
N PHE A 132 14.46 -7.50 7.96
CA PHE A 132 13.04 -7.73 8.19
C PHE A 132 12.39 -6.54 8.90
N LYS A 133 11.27 -6.07 8.37
CA LYS A 133 10.47 -5.01 8.97
C LYS A 133 8.97 -5.33 8.89
N LEU A 134 8.25 -4.90 9.90
CA LEU A 134 6.79 -4.90 9.93
C LEU A 134 6.28 -3.49 9.71
N LEU A 135 5.16 -3.37 9.03
CA LEU A 135 4.44 -2.12 8.82
C LEU A 135 3.03 -2.28 9.34
N ALA A 136 2.55 -1.30 10.08
CA ALA A 136 1.15 -1.23 10.51
C ALA A 136 0.60 0.16 10.20
N GLY A 137 -0.64 0.23 9.74
CA GLY A 137 -1.20 1.51 9.32
C GLY A 137 -2.68 1.47 9.02
N GLY A 138 -3.14 2.53 8.38
CA GLY A 138 -4.51 2.68 7.91
C GLY A 138 -4.57 3.22 6.50
N LEU A 139 -5.59 2.82 5.77
CA LEU A 139 -5.85 3.19 4.39
C LEU A 139 -7.28 3.73 4.26
N ILE A 140 -7.45 4.70 3.38
CA ILE A 140 -8.74 5.06 2.80
C ILE A 140 -8.83 4.27 1.49
N ASP A 141 -9.93 3.57 1.32
CA ASP A 141 -10.21 2.76 0.13
C ASP A 141 -11.41 3.35 -0.60
N LEU A 142 -11.16 3.90 -1.79
CA LEU A 142 -12.16 4.50 -2.66
C LEU A 142 -12.49 3.51 -3.76
N ASN A 143 -13.78 3.16 -3.87
CA ASN A 143 -14.27 2.19 -4.84
C ASN A 143 -15.34 2.83 -5.73
N GLY A 144 -15.24 2.57 -7.01
CA GLY A 144 -16.25 2.93 -8.00
C GLY A 144 -16.34 1.88 -9.08
N GLY A 145 -17.55 1.61 -9.54
CA GLY A 145 -17.73 0.62 -10.60
C GLY A 145 -19.11 0.66 -11.21
N PHE A 146 -19.24 -0.05 -12.31
CA PHE A 146 -20.50 -0.23 -13.01
C PHE A 146 -20.61 -1.64 -13.59
N VAL A 147 -21.84 -2.06 -13.75
CA VAL A 147 -22.20 -3.27 -14.52
C VAL A 147 -23.27 -2.86 -15.53
N TYR A 148 -23.08 -3.25 -16.78
CA TYR A 148 -24.01 -2.98 -17.87
C TYR A 148 -24.46 -4.30 -18.49
N ASN A 149 -25.79 -4.54 -18.48
CA ASN A 149 -26.41 -5.72 -19.06
C ASN A 149 -26.93 -5.37 -20.48
N LEU A 150 -26.42 -6.04 -21.49
CA LEU A 150 -26.69 -5.72 -22.89
C LEU A 150 -28.13 -6.02 -23.34
N ARG A 151 -28.87 -6.81 -22.58
CA ARG A 151 -30.24 -7.25 -22.97
C ARG A 151 -31.34 -6.70 -22.06
N ASN A 152 -31.00 -6.10 -20.92
CA ASN A 152 -31.98 -5.49 -20.05
C ASN A 152 -32.39 -4.11 -20.58
N GLY A 153 -33.55 -4.03 -21.23
CA GLY A 153 -34.05 -2.77 -21.81
C GLY A 153 -34.60 -1.77 -20.78
N ASN A 154 -34.93 -2.23 -19.57
CA ASN A 154 -35.58 -1.40 -18.56
C ASN A 154 -34.58 -0.76 -17.58
N ASN A 155 -33.59 -1.54 -17.13
CA ASN A 155 -32.51 -1.10 -16.25
C ASN A 155 -31.19 -1.75 -16.70
N PRO A 156 -30.57 -1.23 -17.77
CA PRO A 156 -29.39 -1.90 -18.34
C PRO A 156 -28.12 -1.70 -17.51
N ALA A 157 -28.08 -0.70 -16.64
CA ALA A 157 -26.86 -0.31 -15.93
C ALA A 157 -27.07 -0.16 -14.43
N GLN A 158 -26.08 -0.57 -13.67
CA GLN A 158 -25.93 -0.25 -12.26
C GLN A 158 -24.56 0.36 -12.00
N ALA A 159 -24.52 1.47 -11.30
CA ALA A 159 -23.28 2.08 -10.81
C ALA A 159 -23.22 1.97 -9.28
N ARG A 160 -22.02 1.75 -8.74
CA ARG A 160 -21.76 1.69 -7.30
C ARG A 160 -20.54 2.54 -6.97
N ALA A 161 -20.60 3.25 -5.85
CA ALA A 161 -19.46 3.95 -5.28
C ALA A 161 -19.52 3.81 -3.76
N TYR A 162 -18.38 3.51 -3.15
CA TYR A 162 -18.29 3.42 -1.69
C TYR A 162 -16.87 3.73 -1.20
N ILE A 163 -16.77 4.07 0.07
CA ILE A 163 -15.53 4.42 0.76
C ILE A 163 -15.41 3.52 1.98
N ASN A 164 -14.24 2.92 2.16
CA ASN A 164 -13.90 2.15 3.36
C ASN A 164 -12.71 2.80 4.08
N LEU A 165 -12.60 2.48 5.36
CA LEU A 165 -11.42 2.73 6.17
C LEU A 165 -10.86 1.37 6.61
N ASP A 166 -9.64 1.09 6.19
CA ASP A 166 -9.02 -0.22 6.38
C ASP A 166 -7.82 -0.12 7.33
N ALA A 167 -7.71 -1.10 8.22
CA ALA A 167 -6.47 -1.37 8.93
C ALA A 167 -5.55 -2.21 8.04
N SER A 168 -4.28 -1.84 7.97
CA SER A 168 -3.30 -2.52 7.11
C SER A 168 -2.08 -2.97 7.90
N GLY A 169 -1.63 -4.20 7.61
CA GLY A 169 -0.40 -4.78 8.12
C GLY A 169 0.41 -5.43 7.02
N MET A 170 1.72 -5.16 6.98
CA MET A 170 2.64 -5.76 6.00
C MET A 170 3.92 -6.25 6.68
N ALA A 171 4.47 -7.34 6.13
CA ALA A 171 5.79 -7.86 6.49
C ALA A 171 6.70 -7.76 5.25
N ILE A 172 7.85 -7.12 5.39
CA ILE A 172 8.81 -6.97 4.30
C ILE A 172 10.12 -7.65 4.69
N TRP A 173 10.54 -8.61 3.89
CA TRP A 173 11.80 -9.31 4.04
C TRP A 173 12.70 -9.04 2.82
N HIS A 174 13.88 -8.49 3.06
CA HIS A 174 14.90 -8.26 2.05
C HIS A 174 15.81 -9.49 1.92
N LEU A 175 15.61 -10.26 0.86
CA LEU A 175 16.46 -11.38 0.52
C LEU A 175 17.67 -10.89 -0.29
N LYS A 176 18.88 -11.19 0.16
CA LYS A 176 20.11 -10.99 -0.62
C LYS A 176 20.42 -12.30 -1.35
N ILE A 177 20.21 -12.33 -2.65
CA ILE A 177 20.66 -13.43 -3.52
C ILE A 177 22.09 -13.10 -3.93
N LYS A 178 23.04 -13.98 -3.61
CA LYS A 178 24.43 -13.89 -4.03
C LYS A 178 24.59 -14.51 -5.41
#